data_d5d561f9c4fd82d6089ff4906d50b9bd
#
_entry.id   d5d561f9c4fd82d6089ff4906d50b9bd
#
_cell.length_a   1.000
_cell.length_b   1.000
_cell.length_c   1.000
_cell.angle_alpha   90.00
_cell.angle_beta   90.00
_cell.angle_gamma   90.00
#
_symmetry.space_group_name_H-M   'P 1'
#
loop_
_entity.id
_entity.type
_entity.pdbx_description
1 polymer ?
#
loop_
_entity_poly.entity_id
_entity_poly.type
_entity_poly.pdbx_seq_one_letter_code
_entity_poly.pdbx_strand_id
1 'polypeptide(L)'
;LNQFIASSPLPIMLLNENEKNINIADFGSGSQEIFFQLSLMDIKKKINIDSIEVEALVNFFEKKKFNNKQVKINFLKKFNFKKKYDYVHISDSLQYVYDWENFLKKINANDHKYIIINNVPAGKNKTYITKQKFYGKEIPNIFFSSDKICKCLNNFKLTYKSLFLNKINGVYRSYPQDNFNKRDR
;
A
#
# COMPACT_ATOMS: atom_id res chain seq x y z
N LEU A 1 7.23 -9.60 21.97
CA LEU A 1 5.83 -9.18 21.69
C LEU A 1 5.73 -7.68 21.39
N ASN A 2 6.59 -7.09 20.53
CA ASN A 2 6.52 -5.66 20.22
C ASN A 2 6.89 -5.36 18.77
N GLN A 3 6.43 -6.17 17.86
CA GLN A 3 6.40 -5.82 16.45
C GLN A 3 4.97 -5.97 15.93
N PHE A 4 4.06 -5.19 16.49
CA PHE A 4 2.94 -4.77 15.69
C PHE A 4 3.52 -3.78 14.67
N ILE A 5 3.96 -4.30 13.56
CA ILE A 5 4.03 -3.55 12.30
C ILE A 5 2.70 -2.81 12.26
N ALA A 6 2.73 -1.50 12.10
CA ALA A 6 1.53 -0.69 12.07
C ALA A 6 0.58 -1.29 11.04
N SER A 7 -0.36 -2.09 11.52
CA SER A 7 -1.35 -2.73 10.67
C SER A 7 -2.11 -1.64 9.93
N SER A 8 -2.46 -1.89 8.69
CA SER A 8 -3.24 -0.94 7.91
C SER A 8 -4.49 -0.50 8.69
N PRO A 9 -4.88 0.77 8.67
CA PRO A 9 -6.14 1.22 9.27
C PRO A 9 -7.38 0.67 8.54
N LEU A 10 -7.20 0.09 7.35
CA LEU A 10 -8.29 -0.40 6.51
C LEU A 10 -9.26 -1.34 7.23
N PRO A 11 -8.83 -2.38 7.98
CA PRO A 11 -9.79 -3.25 8.68
C PRO A 11 -10.69 -2.52 9.67
N ILE A 12 -10.13 -1.57 10.42
CA ILE A 12 -10.90 -0.76 11.39
C ILE A 12 -11.88 0.18 10.66
N MET A 13 -11.46 0.78 9.56
CA MET A 13 -12.33 1.63 8.75
C MET A 13 -13.52 0.84 8.20
N LEU A 14 -13.30 -0.41 7.76
CA LEU A 14 -14.34 -1.27 7.25
C LEU A 14 -15.37 -1.69 8.30
N LEU A 15 -14.99 -1.81 9.57
CA LEU A 15 -15.95 -2.08 10.66
C LEU A 15 -16.98 -0.95 10.79
N ASN A 16 -16.56 0.29 10.60
CA ASN A 16 -17.40 1.49 10.72
C ASN A 16 -18.08 1.90 9.41
N GLU A 17 -17.86 1.18 8.32
CA GLU A 17 -18.49 1.48 7.04
C GLU A 17 -19.96 1.03 7.05
N ASN A 18 -20.84 1.82 6.45
CA ASN A 18 -22.27 1.50 6.35
C ASN A 18 -22.62 0.70 5.09
N GLU A 19 -21.76 0.72 4.09
CA GLU A 19 -21.98 0.03 2.83
C GLU A 19 -21.96 -1.50 3.01
N LYS A 20 -22.92 -2.18 2.37
CA LYS A 20 -23.02 -3.64 2.40
C LYS A 20 -22.09 -4.35 1.42
N ASN A 21 -21.71 -3.68 0.35
CA ASN A 21 -20.82 -4.20 -0.68
C ASN A 21 -19.66 -3.22 -0.85
N ILE A 22 -18.46 -3.70 -0.70
CA ILE A 22 -17.25 -2.87 -0.69
C ILE A 22 -16.25 -3.41 -1.71
N ASN A 23 -15.72 -2.53 -2.54
CA ASN A 23 -14.71 -2.85 -3.53
C ASN A 23 -13.37 -2.22 -3.12
N ILE A 24 -12.35 -3.03 -3.00
CA ILE A 24 -11.00 -2.64 -2.57
C ILE A 24 -10.02 -2.91 -3.72
N ALA A 25 -9.17 -1.94 -4.05
CA ALA A 25 -7.94 -2.19 -4.77
C ALA A 25 -6.80 -2.31 -3.76
N ASP A 26 -6.16 -3.46 -3.67
CA ASP A 26 -5.00 -3.71 -2.82
C ASP A 26 -3.74 -3.82 -3.67
N PHE A 27 -2.99 -2.72 -3.75
CA PHE A 27 -1.83 -2.59 -4.63
C PHE A 27 -0.54 -3.00 -3.94
N GLY A 28 0.12 -4.03 -4.48
CA GLY A 28 1.32 -4.61 -3.91
C GLY A 28 1.05 -5.37 -2.61
N SER A 29 -0.03 -6.16 -2.62
CA SER A 29 -0.56 -6.85 -1.44
C SER A 29 0.37 -7.95 -0.87
N GLY A 30 1.42 -8.33 -1.61
CA GLY A 30 2.46 -9.26 -1.16
C GLY A 30 1.91 -10.58 -0.64
N SER A 31 1.90 -10.75 0.68
CA SER A 31 1.39 -11.96 1.35
C SER A 31 -0.13 -12.08 1.44
N GLN A 32 -0.90 -11.18 0.83
CA GLN A 32 -2.36 -11.12 0.92
C GLN A 32 -2.88 -10.85 2.35
N GLU A 33 -2.15 -10.06 3.10
CA GLU A 33 -2.43 -9.81 4.52
C GLU A 33 -3.83 -9.26 4.74
N ILE A 34 -4.28 -8.31 3.92
CA ILE A 34 -5.62 -7.71 4.01
C ILE A 34 -6.70 -8.78 3.82
N PHE A 35 -6.57 -9.68 2.85
CA PHE A 35 -7.52 -10.77 2.66
C PHE A 35 -7.62 -11.64 3.92
N PHE A 36 -6.49 -12.05 4.49
CA PHE A 36 -6.48 -12.90 5.68
C PHE A 36 -7.03 -12.17 6.90
N GLN A 37 -6.65 -10.92 7.13
CA GLN A 37 -7.19 -10.12 8.24
C GLN A 37 -8.71 -9.99 8.14
N LEU A 38 -9.24 -9.60 6.98
CA LEU A 38 -10.68 -9.45 6.79
C LEU A 38 -11.43 -10.78 6.85
N SER A 39 -10.80 -11.87 6.44
CA SER A 39 -11.40 -13.22 6.51
C SER A 39 -11.55 -13.75 7.94
N LEU A 40 -10.76 -13.23 8.88
CA LEU A 40 -10.83 -13.58 10.30
C LEU A 40 -11.76 -12.67 11.11
N MET A 41 -12.25 -11.59 10.53
CA MET A 41 -13.12 -10.63 11.19
C MET A 41 -14.59 -11.00 10.94
N ASP A 42 -15.45 -10.79 11.97
CA ASP A 42 -16.91 -10.92 11.81
C ASP A 42 -17.49 -9.68 11.11
N ILE A 43 -17.17 -9.54 9.82
CA ILE A 43 -17.65 -8.44 8.99
C ILE A 43 -18.93 -8.88 8.27
N LYS A 44 -20.06 -8.26 8.62
CA LYS A 44 -21.37 -8.54 7.99
C LYS A 44 -21.55 -7.83 6.64
N LYS A 45 -20.51 -7.83 5.80
CA LYS A 45 -20.43 -7.14 4.51
C LYS A 45 -19.83 -8.04 3.46
N LYS A 46 -20.17 -7.81 2.19
CA LYS A 46 -19.51 -8.44 1.05
C LYS A 46 -18.34 -7.58 0.61
N ILE A 47 -17.16 -8.13 0.63
CA ILE A 47 -15.93 -7.44 0.26
C ILE A 47 -15.35 -8.09 -0.99
N ASN A 48 -15.07 -7.28 -1.99
CA ASN A 48 -14.38 -7.70 -3.21
C ASN A 48 -12.99 -7.01 -3.23
N ILE A 49 -11.94 -7.79 -3.21
CA ILE A 49 -10.57 -7.31 -3.28
C ILE A 49 -10.02 -7.60 -4.67
N ASP A 50 -9.61 -6.56 -5.39
CA ASP A 50 -8.72 -6.69 -6.51
C ASP A 50 -7.29 -6.55 -5.98
N SER A 51 -6.58 -7.66 -5.87
CA SER A 51 -5.18 -7.72 -5.45
C SER A 51 -4.30 -7.50 -6.68
N ILE A 52 -3.59 -6.38 -6.71
CA ILE A 52 -2.76 -5.99 -7.84
C ILE A 52 -1.31 -6.34 -7.52
N GLU A 53 -0.73 -7.25 -8.30
CA GLU A 53 0.58 -7.81 -8.04
C GLU A 53 1.41 -8.01 -9.31
N VAL A 54 2.71 -8.23 -9.12
CA VAL A 54 3.59 -8.66 -10.20
C VAL A 54 3.17 -10.02 -10.74
N GLU A 55 3.39 -10.24 -12.04
CA GLU A 55 2.91 -11.43 -12.74
C GLU A 55 3.27 -12.76 -12.07
N ALA A 56 4.47 -12.87 -11.51
CA ALA A 56 4.92 -14.08 -10.82
C ALA A 56 4.04 -14.41 -9.60
N LEU A 57 3.64 -13.39 -8.82
CA LEU A 57 2.77 -13.56 -7.66
C LEU A 57 1.32 -13.82 -8.08
N VAL A 58 0.82 -13.15 -9.11
CA VAL A 58 -0.51 -13.44 -9.67
C VAL A 58 -0.60 -14.90 -10.07
N ASN A 59 0.33 -15.38 -10.90
CA ASN A 59 0.36 -16.77 -11.35
C ASN A 59 0.49 -17.79 -10.20
N PHE A 60 1.16 -17.40 -9.12
CA PHE A 60 1.27 -18.23 -7.91
C PHE A 60 -0.04 -18.28 -7.14
N PHE A 61 -0.68 -17.14 -6.91
CA PHE A 61 -1.89 -17.06 -6.10
C PHE A 61 -3.14 -17.58 -6.82
N GLU A 62 -3.25 -17.43 -8.13
CA GLU A 62 -4.35 -18.01 -8.92
C GLU A 62 -4.47 -19.54 -8.77
N LYS A 63 -3.35 -20.22 -8.46
CA LYS A 63 -3.33 -21.67 -8.19
C LYS A 63 -3.75 -22.02 -6.76
N LYS A 64 -3.97 -21.03 -5.89
CA LYS A 64 -4.35 -21.24 -4.50
C LYS A 64 -5.85 -21.04 -4.31
N LYS A 65 -6.41 -21.73 -3.34
CA LYS A 65 -7.83 -21.57 -2.98
C LYS A 65 -7.95 -20.53 -1.88
N PHE A 66 -8.58 -19.41 -2.19
CA PHE A 66 -8.96 -18.38 -1.24
C PHE A 66 -10.46 -18.47 -1.00
N ASN A 67 -10.86 -19.24 0.01
CA ASN A 67 -12.27 -19.51 0.28
C ASN A 67 -12.72 -18.71 1.51
N ASN A 68 -13.53 -17.69 1.25
CA ASN A 68 -14.27 -16.99 2.30
C ASN A 68 -15.66 -16.62 1.76
N LYS A 69 -16.70 -16.72 2.61
CA LYS A 69 -18.08 -16.43 2.20
C LYS A 69 -18.34 -14.92 1.99
N GLN A 70 -17.60 -14.07 2.68
CA GLN A 70 -17.80 -12.62 2.71
C GLN A 70 -16.73 -11.87 1.93
N VAL A 71 -15.52 -12.41 1.84
CA VAL A 71 -14.38 -11.78 1.18
C VAL A 71 -14.02 -12.55 -0.07
N LYS A 72 -14.18 -11.91 -1.23
CA LYS A 72 -13.73 -12.41 -2.53
C LYS A 72 -12.46 -11.72 -2.93
N ILE A 73 -11.53 -12.44 -3.53
CA ILE A 73 -10.28 -11.89 -4.04
C ILE A 73 -10.09 -12.24 -5.51
N ASN A 74 -9.70 -11.25 -6.30
CA ASN A 74 -9.31 -11.38 -7.70
C ASN A 74 -7.85 -10.94 -7.83
N PHE A 75 -7.05 -11.65 -8.60
CA PHE A 75 -5.66 -11.31 -8.83
C PHE A 75 -5.47 -10.59 -10.15
N LEU A 76 -4.84 -9.42 -10.14
CA LEU A 76 -4.65 -8.57 -11.31
C LEU A 76 -3.18 -8.22 -11.48
N LYS A 77 -2.69 -8.28 -12.73
CA LYS A 77 -1.32 -7.85 -13.07
C LYS A 77 -1.16 -6.35 -13.21
N LYS A 78 -2.28 -5.61 -13.31
CA LYS A 78 -2.27 -4.15 -13.51
C LYS A 78 -3.45 -3.51 -12.78
N PHE A 79 -3.22 -2.31 -12.27
CA PHE A 79 -4.27 -1.49 -11.68
C PHE A 79 -5.32 -1.11 -12.73
N ASN A 80 -6.60 -1.32 -12.40
CA ASN A 80 -7.70 -0.93 -13.28
C ASN A 80 -8.15 0.51 -12.99
N PHE A 81 -7.55 1.47 -13.70
CA PHE A 81 -7.89 2.88 -13.56
C PHE A 81 -9.30 3.26 -14.04
N LYS A 82 -10.03 2.36 -14.70
CA LYS A 82 -11.42 2.61 -15.12
C LYS A 82 -12.45 2.18 -14.08
N LYS A 83 -12.05 1.37 -13.10
CA LYS A 83 -12.92 0.88 -12.02
C LYS A 83 -12.89 1.84 -10.85
N LYS A 84 -14.07 2.22 -10.36
CA LYS A 84 -14.22 2.92 -9.09
C LYS A 84 -14.08 1.92 -7.94
N TYR A 85 -13.27 2.27 -6.95
CA TYR A 85 -13.11 1.52 -5.72
C TYR A 85 -13.58 2.35 -4.53
N ASP A 86 -14.13 1.69 -3.52
CA ASP A 86 -14.42 2.34 -2.25
C ASP A 86 -13.12 2.64 -1.50
N TYR A 87 -12.16 1.72 -1.58
CA TYR A 87 -10.84 1.86 -0.98
C TYR A 87 -9.74 1.52 -1.98
N VAL A 88 -8.78 2.41 -2.13
CA VAL A 88 -7.49 2.13 -2.76
C VAL A 88 -6.47 2.01 -1.64
N HIS A 89 -5.96 0.82 -1.43
CA HIS A 89 -4.97 0.50 -0.41
C HIS A 89 -3.61 0.27 -1.06
N ILE A 90 -2.60 0.99 -0.62
CA ILE A 90 -1.21 0.91 -1.10
C ILE A 90 -0.33 0.78 0.13
N SER A 91 0.13 -0.43 0.42
CA SER A 91 0.96 -0.71 1.59
C SER A 91 2.32 -1.26 1.17
N ASP A 92 3.39 -0.62 1.69
CA ASP A 92 4.79 -1.05 1.51
C ASP A 92 5.19 -1.37 0.05
N SER A 93 4.58 -0.70 -0.92
CA SER A 93 4.73 -1.01 -2.35
C SER A 93 4.99 0.21 -3.23
N LEU A 94 4.51 1.40 -2.86
CA LEU A 94 4.65 2.62 -3.68
C LEU A 94 6.11 2.97 -3.98
N GLN A 95 7.03 2.69 -3.05
CA GLN A 95 8.46 2.96 -3.18
C GLN A 95 9.14 2.19 -4.32
N TYR A 96 8.48 1.19 -4.87
CA TYR A 96 8.98 0.39 -6.00
C TYR A 96 8.35 0.80 -7.34
N VAL A 97 7.43 1.77 -7.34
CA VAL A 97 6.77 2.27 -8.56
C VAL A 97 7.61 3.42 -9.14
N TYR A 98 8.34 3.16 -10.22
CA TYR A 98 9.22 4.17 -10.83
C TYR A 98 8.46 5.44 -11.24
N ASP A 99 7.33 5.31 -11.93
CA ASP A 99 6.47 6.43 -12.38
C ASP A 99 5.32 6.69 -11.37
N TRP A 100 5.66 6.75 -10.10
CA TRP A 100 4.70 6.87 -9.00
C TRP A 100 3.85 8.15 -9.05
N GLU A 101 4.39 9.25 -9.57
CA GLU A 101 3.63 10.50 -9.69
C GLU A 101 2.47 10.35 -10.67
N ASN A 102 2.73 9.80 -11.85
CA ASN A 102 1.70 9.54 -12.84
C ASN A 102 0.72 8.47 -12.36
N PHE A 103 1.20 7.44 -11.65
CA PHE A 103 0.37 6.44 -11.02
C PHE A 103 -0.62 7.07 -10.03
N LEU A 104 -0.14 7.90 -9.10
CA LEU A 104 -1.00 8.59 -8.14
C LEU A 104 -1.95 9.60 -8.81
N LYS A 105 -1.49 10.34 -9.83
CA LYS A 105 -2.35 11.25 -10.59
C LYS A 105 -3.48 10.51 -11.31
N LYS A 106 -3.22 9.33 -11.86
CA LYS A 106 -4.27 8.48 -12.46
C LYS A 106 -5.27 7.99 -11.41
N ILE A 107 -4.81 7.64 -10.21
CA ILE A 107 -5.71 7.32 -9.09
C ILE A 107 -6.53 8.56 -8.70
N ASN A 108 -5.87 9.73 -8.58
CA ASN A 108 -6.52 11.00 -8.23
C ASN A 108 -7.61 11.44 -9.22
N ALA A 109 -7.49 11.04 -10.49
CA ALA A 109 -8.47 11.37 -11.52
C ALA A 109 -9.77 10.57 -11.42
N ASN A 110 -9.83 9.56 -10.55
CA ASN A 110 -11.01 8.72 -10.35
C ASN A 110 -11.74 9.10 -9.04
N ASP A 111 -13.02 8.84 -9.02
CA ASP A 111 -13.89 9.11 -7.87
C ASP A 111 -13.85 7.91 -6.88
N HIS A 112 -12.67 7.62 -6.33
CA HIS A 112 -12.52 6.67 -5.24
C HIS A 112 -12.99 7.31 -3.93
N LYS A 113 -13.52 6.51 -2.99
CA LYS A 113 -14.00 7.02 -1.70
C LYS A 113 -12.84 7.34 -0.75
N TYR A 114 -11.90 6.42 -0.64
CA TYR A 114 -10.71 6.56 0.22
C TYR A 114 -9.44 6.06 -0.45
N ILE A 115 -8.33 6.73 -0.17
CA ILE A 115 -6.99 6.29 -0.53
C ILE A 115 -6.18 6.14 0.77
N ILE A 116 -5.63 4.95 0.98
CA ILE A 116 -4.80 4.61 2.13
C ILE A 116 -3.40 4.29 1.61
N ILE A 117 -2.43 5.09 2.00
CA ILE A 117 -1.01 4.85 1.70
C ILE A 117 -0.30 4.68 3.03
N ASN A 118 0.18 3.48 3.31
CA ASN A 118 0.89 3.19 4.54
C ASN A 118 2.20 2.44 4.30
N ASN A 119 3.07 2.45 5.32
CA ASN A 119 4.38 1.82 5.29
C ASN A 119 5.24 2.25 4.09
N VAL A 120 5.17 3.52 3.71
CA VAL A 120 6.02 4.08 2.66
C VAL A 120 7.08 5.00 3.27
N PRO A 121 8.34 4.96 2.78
CA PRO A 121 9.38 5.85 3.25
C PRO A 121 9.10 7.27 2.76
N ALA A 122 8.49 8.09 3.61
CA ALA A 122 8.12 9.46 3.30
C ALA A 122 8.52 10.42 4.42
N GLY A 123 8.83 11.67 4.05
CA GLY A 123 9.26 12.70 4.99
C GLY A 123 9.11 14.11 4.45
N LYS A 124 9.69 15.09 5.17
CA LYS A 124 9.67 16.50 4.79
C LYS A 124 10.65 16.84 3.66
N ASN A 125 11.61 15.96 3.38
CA ASN A 125 12.66 16.20 2.40
C ASN A 125 12.16 16.04 0.96
N LYS A 126 12.96 16.50 -0.01
CA LYS A 126 12.69 16.25 -1.43
C LYS A 126 12.70 14.75 -1.72
N THR A 127 11.86 14.30 -2.64
CA THR A 127 11.87 12.93 -3.13
C THR A 127 13.23 12.59 -3.76
N TYR A 128 13.75 11.41 -3.49
CA TYR A 128 14.97 10.88 -4.10
C TYR A 128 14.91 9.35 -4.20
N ILE A 129 15.77 8.79 -5.02
CA ILE A 129 15.85 7.36 -5.26
C ILE A 129 17.15 6.84 -4.64
N THR A 130 17.04 5.71 -3.96
CA THR A 130 18.18 4.95 -3.44
C THR A 130 18.15 3.54 -4.00
N LYS A 131 19.13 2.74 -3.62
CA LYS A 131 19.17 1.31 -3.88
C LYS A 131 19.02 0.55 -2.57
N GLN A 132 18.13 -0.40 -2.55
CA GLN A 132 17.92 -1.34 -1.46
C GLN A 132 18.48 -2.70 -1.85
N LYS A 133 19.24 -3.34 -0.96
CA LYS A 133 19.59 -4.75 -1.13
C LYS A 133 18.44 -5.63 -0.65
N PHE A 134 17.90 -6.43 -1.56
CA PHE A 134 16.80 -7.32 -1.28
C PHE A 134 17.10 -8.70 -1.90
N TYR A 135 17.21 -9.73 -1.07
CA TYR A 135 17.58 -11.10 -1.49
C TYR A 135 18.81 -11.15 -2.43
N GLY A 136 19.87 -10.42 -2.08
CA GLY A 136 21.11 -10.37 -2.85
C GLY A 136 21.08 -9.53 -4.13
N LYS A 137 19.94 -8.90 -4.47
CA LYS A 137 19.79 -7.99 -5.60
C LYS A 137 19.67 -6.56 -5.12
N GLU A 138 20.17 -5.62 -5.92
CA GLU A 138 19.91 -4.19 -5.72
C GLU A 138 18.64 -3.80 -6.48
N ILE A 139 17.67 -3.26 -5.75
CA ILE A 139 16.43 -2.72 -6.32
C ILE A 139 16.32 -1.23 -6.01
N PRO A 140 15.76 -0.42 -6.92
CA PRO A 140 15.44 0.96 -6.62
C PRO A 140 14.44 1.07 -5.48
N ASN A 141 14.65 2.06 -4.60
CA ASN A 141 13.74 2.38 -3.51
C ASN A 141 13.56 3.89 -3.45
N ILE A 142 12.33 4.36 -3.55
CA ILE A 142 12.00 5.78 -3.58
C ILE A 142 11.65 6.25 -2.17
N PHE A 143 12.29 7.34 -1.76
CA PHE A 143 11.93 8.10 -0.58
C PHE A 143 11.14 9.33 -0.97
N PHE A 144 9.95 9.46 -0.47
CA PHE A 144 8.99 10.45 -0.91
C PHE A 144 9.05 11.73 -0.10
N SER A 145 8.85 12.86 -0.76
CA SER A 145 8.32 14.04 -0.11
C SER A 145 6.84 13.80 0.20
N SER A 146 6.45 13.85 1.47
CA SER A 146 5.05 13.71 1.85
C SER A 146 4.15 14.77 1.21
N ASP A 147 4.67 16.00 1.05
CA ASP A 147 3.94 17.09 0.40
C ASP A 147 3.72 16.81 -1.09
N LYS A 148 4.68 16.14 -1.74
CA LYS A 148 4.55 15.79 -3.15
C LYS A 148 3.52 14.68 -3.37
N ILE A 149 3.44 13.70 -2.45
CA ILE A 149 2.34 12.71 -2.46
C ILE A 149 0.99 13.42 -2.34
N CYS A 150 0.84 14.31 -1.36
CA CYS A 150 -0.40 15.07 -1.18
C CYS A 150 -0.77 15.91 -2.42
N LYS A 151 0.22 16.54 -3.05
CA LYS A 151 -0.01 17.29 -4.31
C LYS A 151 -0.48 16.39 -5.47
N CYS A 152 -0.03 15.15 -5.53
CA CYS A 152 -0.50 14.20 -6.54
C CYS A 152 -1.95 13.74 -6.29
N LEU A 153 -2.44 13.85 -5.07
CA LEU A 153 -3.77 13.44 -4.62
C LEU A 153 -4.64 14.64 -4.23
N ASN A 154 -4.56 15.72 -4.99
CA ASN A 154 -5.19 17.00 -4.65
C ASN A 154 -6.73 17.01 -4.71
N ASN A 155 -7.37 16.01 -5.31
CA ASN A 155 -8.82 15.83 -5.27
C ASN A 155 -9.29 15.18 -3.95
N PHE A 156 -8.35 14.69 -3.12
CA PHE A 156 -8.64 14.07 -1.84
C PHE A 156 -8.23 14.97 -0.68
N LYS A 157 -9.09 15.03 0.33
CA LYS A 157 -8.76 15.70 1.59
C LYS A 157 -7.91 14.77 2.45
N LEU A 158 -6.73 15.22 2.87
CA LEU A 158 -5.93 14.51 3.86
C LEU A 158 -6.66 14.52 5.22
N THR A 159 -7.11 13.35 5.67
CA THR A 159 -7.84 13.20 6.94
C THR A 159 -6.95 12.73 8.07
N TYR A 160 -5.91 11.94 7.76
CA TYR A 160 -5.00 11.41 8.75
C TYR A 160 -3.59 11.27 8.19
N LYS A 161 -2.60 11.67 8.98
CA LYS A 161 -1.18 11.48 8.69
C LYS A 161 -0.46 11.06 9.98
N SER A 162 0.21 9.93 9.96
CA SER A 162 1.09 9.49 11.02
C SER A 162 2.50 9.31 10.47
N LEU A 163 3.50 9.73 11.23
CA LEU A 163 4.90 9.50 10.93
C LEU A 163 5.44 8.55 11.99
N PHE A 164 5.68 7.30 11.61
CA PHE A 164 6.42 6.37 12.44
C PHE A 164 7.91 6.56 12.18
N LEU A 165 8.63 7.07 13.17
CA LEU A 165 10.09 7.03 13.19
C LEU A 165 10.49 5.60 13.53
N ASN A 166 10.52 4.72 12.56
CA ASN A 166 11.12 3.42 12.73
C ASN A 166 12.64 3.61 12.82
N LYS A 167 13.17 3.69 14.03
CA LYS A 167 14.59 3.38 14.28
C LYS A 167 14.78 1.88 14.04
N ILE A 168 14.84 1.48 12.77
CA ILE A 168 15.16 0.11 12.42
C ILE A 168 16.68 -0.03 12.55
N ASN A 169 17.14 -0.37 13.75
CA ASN A 169 18.53 -0.72 14.00
C ASN A 169 18.88 -1.90 13.07
N GLY A 170 19.77 -1.66 12.11
CA GLY A 170 20.30 -2.70 11.23
C GLY A 170 19.89 -2.64 9.76
N VAL A 171 18.74 -2.08 9.40
CA VAL A 171 18.33 -1.91 7.99
C VAL A 171 19.20 -0.90 7.27
N TYR A 172 19.77 0.07 7.99
CA TYR A 172 20.70 1.07 7.47
C TYR A 172 21.95 0.48 6.78
N ARG A 173 22.36 -0.73 7.13
CA ARG A 173 23.49 -1.41 6.48
C ARG A 173 23.19 -1.89 5.05
N SER A 174 21.92 -1.91 4.66
CA SER A 174 21.50 -2.40 3.34
C SER A 174 21.37 -1.27 2.31
N TYR A 175 21.44 -0.01 2.72
CA TYR A 175 21.23 1.15 1.86
C TYR A 175 22.54 1.92 1.64
N PRO A 176 22.71 2.63 0.52
CA PRO A 176 23.81 3.57 0.34
C PRO A 176 23.70 4.65 1.43
N GLN A 177 24.68 4.69 2.30
CA GLN A 177 24.59 5.27 3.64
C GLN A 177 24.46 6.78 3.71
N ASP A 178 25.11 7.50 2.78
CA ASP A 178 25.37 8.91 3.00
C ASP A 178 24.13 9.81 2.95
N ASN A 179 23.09 9.36 2.25
CA ASN A 179 21.85 10.11 2.13
C ASN A 179 20.78 9.69 3.15
N PHE A 180 20.95 8.52 3.76
CA PHE A 180 20.00 7.99 4.73
C PHE A 180 20.20 8.56 6.12
N ASN A 181 21.45 8.61 6.55
CA ASN A 181 21.82 9.08 7.90
C ASN A 181 21.59 10.59 8.13
N LYS A 182 21.42 11.36 7.06
CA LYS A 182 21.17 12.82 7.15
C LYS A 182 19.71 13.20 7.31
N ARG A 183 18.80 12.23 7.43
CA ARG A 183 17.37 12.46 7.28
C ARG A 183 16.57 12.53 8.53
N ASP A 184 16.92 11.71 9.48
CA ASP A 184 16.18 11.52 10.72
C ASP A 184 16.81 12.28 11.86
N ARG A 185 17.62 13.29 11.51
CA ARG A 185 18.21 14.21 12.47
C ARG A 185 17.59 15.59 12.40
#